data_55e2cd3431b0292a4d6dda1814a070c7
#
_entry.id   55e2cd3431b0292a4d6dda1814a070c7
#
_cell.length_a   1.000
_cell.length_b   1.000
_cell.length_c   1.000
_cell.angle_alpha   90.00
_cell.angle_beta   90.00
_cell.angle_gamma   90.00
#
_symmetry.space_group_name_H-M   'P 1'
#
loop_
_entity.id
_entity.type
_entity.pdbx_description
1 polymer ?
#
loop_
_entity_poly.entity_id
_entity_poly.type
_entity_poly.pdbx_seq_one_letter_code
_entity_poly.pdbx_strand_id
1 'polypeptide(L)'
;YQDITSHVNFTGLINTAKENNLESSAMITQREFLYNLGFEEFISGLGSLPLTQSEIHSNRMGMLNLVDPNGLGNFKTLIHSKNIDISNINVLKTNTELNNIVEKYPIPLLKDYHIDLFQAKYPYQNQNWDDLFEIN
;
A
#
# COMPACT_ATOMS: atom_id res chain seq x y z
N TYR A 1 -20.66 -20.34 0.71
CA TYR A 1 -20.38 -19.04 1.33
C TYR A 1 -20.43 -18.00 0.24
N GLN A 2 -21.03 -16.85 0.54
CA GLN A 2 -21.18 -15.76 -0.42
C GLN A 2 -20.50 -14.52 0.17
N ASP A 3 -19.56 -13.94 -0.59
CA ASP A 3 -18.92 -12.69 -0.21
C ASP A 3 -19.91 -11.53 -0.35
N ILE A 4 -19.88 -10.65 0.63
CA ILE A 4 -20.64 -9.40 0.60
C ILE A 4 -19.68 -8.28 0.24
N THR A 5 -19.82 -7.75 -0.95
CA THR A 5 -19.05 -6.59 -1.41
C THR A 5 -19.94 -5.36 -1.51
N SER A 6 -19.41 -4.22 -1.10
CA SER A 6 -20.09 -2.93 -1.26
C SER A 6 -19.12 -1.85 -1.70
N HIS A 7 -19.64 -0.86 -2.43
CA HIS A 7 -18.85 0.32 -2.76
C HIS A 7 -18.73 1.24 -1.54
N VAL A 8 -17.54 1.82 -1.37
CA VAL A 8 -17.31 2.82 -0.33
C VAL A 8 -17.97 4.13 -0.71
N ASN A 9 -18.83 4.66 0.17
CA ASN A 9 -19.43 5.98 -0.02
C ASN A 9 -18.49 7.08 0.48
N PHE A 10 -17.55 7.48 -0.35
CA PHE A 10 -16.58 8.54 -0.01
C PHE A 10 -17.25 9.88 0.31
N THR A 11 -18.34 10.23 -0.38
CA THR A 11 -19.06 11.46 -0.10
C THR A 11 -19.64 11.45 1.33
N GLY A 12 -20.24 10.33 1.73
CA GLY A 12 -20.73 10.16 3.10
C GLY A 12 -19.61 10.28 4.14
N LEU A 13 -18.47 9.64 3.89
CA LEU A 13 -17.31 9.71 4.78
C LEU A 13 -16.80 11.15 4.93
N ILE A 14 -16.69 11.91 3.84
CA ILE A 14 -16.25 13.30 3.86
C ILE A 14 -17.24 14.19 4.64
N ASN A 15 -18.53 14.00 4.45
CA ASN A 15 -19.54 14.76 5.17
C ASN A 15 -19.52 14.45 6.67
N THR A 16 -19.49 13.17 7.03
CA THR A 16 -19.39 12.75 8.44
C THR A 16 -18.10 13.25 9.09
N ALA A 17 -16.99 13.27 8.35
CA ALA A 17 -15.73 13.82 8.83
C ALA A 17 -15.86 15.32 9.19
N LYS A 18 -16.48 16.11 8.32
CA LYS A 18 -16.74 17.54 8.58
C LYS A 18 -17.62 17.76 9.82
N GLU A 19 -18.69 16.96 9.97
CA GLU A 19 -19.59 17.03 11.12
C GLU A 19 -18.88 16.70 12.45
N ASN A 20 -17.78 15.94 12.39
CA ASN A 20 -16.97 15.56 13.55
C ASN A 20 -15.68 16.36 13.70
N ASN A 21 -15.60 17.53 13.09
CA ASN A 21 -14.45 18.43 13.15
C ASN A 21 -13.13 17.78 12.66
N LEU A 22 -13.23 16.85 11.73
CA LEU A 22 -12.11 16.47 10.89
C LEU A 22 -11.99 17.54 9.81
N GLU A 23 -10.87 18.24 9.81
CA GLU A 23 -10.65 19.38 8.94
C GLU A 23 -10.57 18.95 7.46
N SER A 24 -9.56 19.28 6.78
CA SER A 24 -9.44 18.99 5.37
C SER A 24 -9.51 17.49 5.05
N SER A 25 -10.06 17.19 3.88
CA SER A 25 -10.03 15.85 3.29
C SER A 25 -9.34 15.93 1.94
N ALA A 26 -8.41 15.02 1.69
CA ALA A 26 -7.83 14.81 0.38
C ALA A 26 -8.15 13.41 -0.11
N MET A 27 -8.47 13.30 -1.39
CA MET A 27 -8.69 12.01 -2.06
C MET A 27 -7.76 11.91 -3.26
N ILE A 28 -6.89 10.92 -3.22
CA ILE A 28 -5.92 10.63 -4.28
C ILE A 28 -6.02 9.17 -4.68
N THR A 29 -5.47 8.82 -5.82
CA THR A 29 -5.38 7.41 -6.23
C THR A 29 -4.27 6.69 -5.46
N GLN A 30 -4.35 5.36 -5.35
CA GLN A 30 -3.28 4.54 -4.79
C GLN A 30 -1.96 4.76 -5.58
N ARG A 31 -2.07 4.91 -6.89
CA ARG A 31 -0.92 5.25 -7.73
C ARG A 31 -0.25 6.53 -7.26
N GLU A 32 -0.99 7.64 -7.18
CA GLU A 32 -0.47 8.92 -6.71
C GLU A 32 0.12 8.81 -5.30
N PHE A 33 -0.59 8.14 -4.41
CA PHE A 33 -0.15 7.90 -3.04
C PHE A 33 1.21 7.20 -2.99
N LEU A 34 1.38 6.10 -3.72
CA LEU A 34 2.63 5.34 -3.74
C LEU A 34 3.77 6.09 -4.42
N TYR A 35 3.51 6.79 -5.53
CA TYR A 35 4.52 7.62 -6.18
C TYR A 35 5.02 8.74 -5.26
N ASN A 36 4.11 9.40 -4.56
CA ASN A 36 4.47 10.44 -3.59
C ASN A 36 5.23 9.92 -2.36
N LEU A 37 5.18 8.61 -2.12
CA LEU A 37 5.97 7.93 -1.07
C LEU A 37 7.31 7.35 -1.58
N GLY A 38 7.71 7.62 -2.82
CA GLY A 38 9.00 7.18 -3.35
C GLY A 38 8.96 5.82 -4.05
N PHE A 39 7.85 5.45 -4.63
CA PHE A 39 7.72 4.19 -5.37
C PHE A 39 8.84 3.97 -6.41
N GLU A 40 9.25 5.03 -7.11
CA GLU A 40 10.29 4.95 -8.15
C GLU A 40 11.66 4.57 -7.57
N GLU A 41 11.98 5.06 -6.38
CA GLU A 41 13.22 4.70 -5.69
C GLU A 41 13.21 3.24 -5.24
N PHE A 42 12.07 2.76 -4.72
CA PHE A 42 11.94 1.35 -4.33
C PHE A 42 12.07 0.41 -5.53
N ILE A 43 11.41 0.69 -6.64
CA ILE A 43 11.47 -0.17 -7.83
C ILE A 43 12.86 -0.14 -8.51
N SER A 44 13.53 1.01 -8.50
CA SER A 44 14.90 1.12 -9.03
C SER A 44 15.92 0.44 -8.12
N GLY A 45 15.71 0.50 -6.81
CA GLY A 45 16.57 -0.13 -5.82
C GLY A 45 16.59 -1.67 -5.85
N LEU A 46 15.57 -2.32 -6.46
CA LEU A 46 15.54 -3.79 -6.58
C LEU A 46 16.82 -4.39 -7.20
N GLY A 47 17.42 -3.69 -8.17
CA GLY A 47 18.62 -4.17 -8.85
C GLY A 47 19.89 -4.17 -8.00
N SER A 48 19.90 -3.48 -6.86
CA SER A 48 21.04 -3.45 -5.94
C SER A 48 21.00 -4.56 -4.89
N LEU A 49 19.90 -5.32 -4.82
CA LEU A 49 19.71 -6.39 -3.85
C LEU A 49 20.33 -7.71 -4.36
N PRO A 50 20.77 -8.60 -3.46
CA PRO A 50 21.32 -9.91 -3.81
C PRO A 50 20.20 -10.89 -4.22
N LEU A 51 19.52 -10.58 -5.32
CA LEU A 51 18.41 -11.32 -5.87
C LEU A 51 18.77 -11.90 -7.25
N THR A 52 18.18 -13.02 -7.59
CA THR A 52 18.23 -13.56 -8.95
C THR A 52 17.42 -12.68 -9.92
N GLN A 53 17.72 -12.76 -11.21
CA GLN A 53 16.98 -12.02 -12.24
C GLN A 53 15.48 -12.35 -12.23
N SER A 54 15.13 -13.60 -11.95
CA SER A 54 13.73 -14.04 -11.84
C SER A 54 13.01 -13.37 -10.66
N GLU A 55 13.67 -13.31 -9.49
CA GLU A 55 13.13 -12.64 -8.30
C GLU A 55 12.99 -11.14 -8.51
N ILE A 56 13.98 -10.49 -9.13
CA ILE A 56 13.90 -9.07 -9.49
C ILE A 56 12.70 -8.82 -10.39
N HIS A 57 12.54 -9.65 -11.45
CA HIS A 57 11.44 -9.51 -12.39
C HIS A 57 10.08 -9.69 -11.69
N SER A 58 9.92 -10.75 -10.89
CA SER A 58 8.65 -11.05 -10.20
C SER A 58 8.27 -9.93 -9.21
N ASN A 59 9.23 -9.46 -8.40
CA ASN A 59 9.00 -8.36 -7.47
C ASN A 59 8.67 -7.06 -8.21
N ARG A 60 9.38 -6.77 -9.30
CA ARG A 60 9.11 -5.59 -10.14
C ARG A 60 7.69 -5.62 -10.72
N MET A 61 7.26 -6.76 -11.25
CA MET A 61 5.91 -6.91 -11.81
C MET A 61 4.85 -6.76 -10.72
N GLY A 62 5.06 -7.33 -9.54
CA GLY A 62 4.17 -7.16 -8.39
C GLY A 62 4.04 -5.69 -7.98
N MET A 63 5.14 -4.97 -7.90
CA MET A 63 5.13 -3.53 -7.60
C MET A 63 4.38 -2.73 -8.67
N LEU A 64 4.66 -2.99 -9.96
CA LEU A 64 3.99 -2.28 -11.06
C LEU A 64 2.48 -2.49 -11.05
N ASN A 65 1.99 -3.67 -10.68
CA ASN A 65 0.56 -3.94 -10.56
C ASN A 65 -0.12 -3.06 -9.49
N LEU A 66 0.59 -2.70 -8.41
CA LEU A 66 0.04 -1.81 -7.38
C LEU A 66 -0.26 -0.40 -7.89
N VAL A 67 0.44 0.03 -8.94
CA VAL A 67 0.31 1.38 -9.51
C VAL A 67 -0.32 1.38 -10.90
N ASP A 68 -0.79 0.24 -11.38
CA ASP A 68 -1.49 0.16 -12.68
C ASP A 68 -2.78 1.00 -12.64
N PRO A 69 -2.91 2.04 -13.49
CA PRO A 69 -4.09 2.89 -13.50
C PRO A 69 -5.37 2.17 -13.95
N ASN A 70 -5.24 1.05 -14.64
CA ASN A 70 -6.37 0.22 -15.06
C ASN A 70 -6.72 -0.88 -14.04
N GLY A 71 -5.96 -0.98 -12.97
CA GLY A 71 -6.11 -1.98 -11.91
C GLY A 71 -6.04 -1.37 -10.52
N LEU A 72 -5.17 -1.94 -9.68
CA LEU A 72 -5.05 -1.55 -8.26
C LEU A 72 -4.66 -0.09 -8.07
N GLY A 73 -3.89 0.49 -8.98
CA GLY A 73 -3.46 1.89 -8.89
C GLY A 73 -4.61 2.90 -8.96
N ASN A 74 -5.80 2.49 -9.43
CA ASN A 74 -6.98 3.36 -9.46
C ASN A 74 -7.79 3.36 -8.16
N PHE A 75 -7.46 2.52 -7.19
CA PHE A 75 -8.12 2.55 -5.88
C PHE A 75 -7.94 3.92 -5.23
N LYS A 76 -8.94 4.32 -4.45
CA LYS A 76 -8.95 5.64 -3.81
C LYS A 76 -8.42 5.56 -2.39
N THR A 77 -7.54 6.49 -2.07
CA THR A 77 -7.05 6.74 -0.72
C THR A 77 -7.65 8.04 -0.23
N LEU A 78 -8.43 7.96 0.85
CA LEU A 78 -9.03 9.12 1.50
C LEU A 78 -8.25 9.44 2.78
N ILE A 79 -7.81 10.67 2.90
CA ILE A 79 -7.02 11.16 4.03
C ILE A 79 -7.82 12.26 4.73
N HIS A 80 -8.05 12.10 6.02
CA HIS A 80 -8.60 13.14 6.88
C HIS A 80 -7.56 13.60 7.89
N SER A 81 -7.61 14.87 8.26
CA SER A 81 -6.77 15.40 9.33
C SER A 81 -7.61 16.01 10.44
N LYS A 82 -7.05 16.01 11.65
CA LYS A 82 -7.60 16.71 12.81
C LYS A 82 -6.48 17.48 13.49
N ASN A 83 -6.63 18.81 13.58
CA ASN A 83 -5.63 19.70 14.16
C ASN A 83 -4.25 19.66 13.46
N ILE A 84 -4.20 19.23 12.21
CA ILE A 84 -3.00 19.16 11.39
C ILE A 84 -3.34 19.72 10.02
N ASP A 85 -2.51 20.64 9.53
CA ASP A 85 -2.64 21.14 8.16
C ASP A 85 -2.25 20.03 7.17
N ILE A 86 -3.24 19.58 6.41
CA ILE A 86 -3.08 18.50 5.42
C ILE A 86 -2.09 18.86 4.30
N SER A 87 -1.93 20.16 4.01
CA SER A 87 -0.98 20.65 2.99
C SER A 87 0.47 20.33 3.32
N ASN A 88 0.77 20.06 4.60
CA ASN A 88 2.10 19.70 5.07
C ASN A 88 2.40 18.19 5.00
N ILE A 89 1.42 17.37 4.65
CA ILE A 89 1.61 15.92 4.53
C ILE A 89 2.30 15.62 3.20
N ASN A 90 3.51 15.07 3.27
CA ASN A 90 4.35 14.81 2.09
C ASN A 90 3.67 13.94 1.03
N VAL A 91 2.86 12.97 1.43
CA VAL A 91 2.13 12.08 0.52
C VAL A 91 1.15 12.82 -0.41
N LEU A 92 0.78 14.06 -0.06
CA LEU A 92 -0.09 14.90 -0.88
C LEU A 92 0.68 15.90 -1.74
N LYS A 93 2.01 15.96 -1.59
CA LYS A 93 2.86 16.87 -2.35
C LYS A 93 3.44 16.12 -3.56
N THR A 94 3.19 16.64 -4.74
CA THR A 94 3.89 16.20 -5.95
C THR A 94 5.35 16.69 -5.86
N ASN A 95 6.31 15.81 -6.15
CA ASN A 95 7.76 16.13 -6.11
C ASN A 95 8.35 16.43 -4.73
N THR A 96 7.97 15.73 -3.70
CA THR A 96 8.77 15.73 -2.49
C THR A 96 10.10 15.06 -2.81
N GLU A 97 11.22 15.75 -2.58
CA GLU A 97 12.55 15.14 -2.61
C GLU A 97 12.64 14.12 -1.48
N LEU A 98 12.28 12.89 -1.79
CA LEU A 98 12.38 11.75 -0.88
C LEU A 98 13.81 11.18 -0.95
N ASN A 99 14.81 12.05 -0.86
CA ASN A 99 16.21 11.67 -0.92
C ASN A 99 16.48 10.54 0.08
N ASN A 100 17.01 9.43 -0.43
CA ASN A 100 17.48 8.28 0.34
C ASN A 100 16.38 7.49 1.08
N ILE A 101 15.15 7.41 0.55
CA ILE A 101 14.09 6.61 1.18
C ILE A 101 14.48 5.14 1.29
N VAL A 102 15.19 4.61 0.29
CA VAL A 102 15.64 3.21 0.25
C VAL A 102 16.71 2.92 1.31
N GLU A 103 17.51 3.92 1.69
CA GLU A 103 18.48 3.79 2.80
C GLU A 103 17.77 3.73 4.15
N LYS A 104 16.62 4.39 4.26
CA LYS A 104 15.87 4.51 5.51
C LYS A 104 14.88 3.37 5.71
N TYR A 105 14.32 2.85 4.64
CA TYR A 105 13.30 1.81 4.68
C TYR A 105 13.67 0.64 3.78
N PRO A 106 13.54 -0.61 4.27
CA PRO A 106 13.82 -1.79 3.45
C PRO A 106 12.85 -1.87 2.26
N ILE A 107 13.36 -2.33 1.12
CA ILE A 107 12.51 -2.61 -0.05
C ILE A 107 11.62 -3.80 0.27
N PRO A 108 10.29 -3.68 0.13
CA PRO A 108 9.38 -4.79 0.36
C PRO A 108 9.57 -5.86 -0.72
N LEU A 109 9.85 -7.09 -0.31
CA LEU A 109 10.08 -8.21 -1.20
C LEU A 109 9.03 -9.30 -1.01
N LEU A 110 8.58 -9.88 -2.13
CA LEU A 110 7.88 -11.17 -2.11
C LEU A 110 8.90 -12.26 -1.81
N LYS A 111 8.57 -13.12 -0.85
CA LYS A 111 9.36 -14.28 -0.45
C LYS A 111 8.51 -15.54 -0.62
N ASP A 112 9.16 -16.69 -0.66
CA ASP A 112 8.51 -17.98 -0.92
C ASP A 112 7.29 -18.24 -0.02
N TYR A 113 7.35 -17.89 1.26
CA TYR A 113 6.22 -18.07 2.18
C TYR A 113 5.00 -17.20 1.84
N HIS A 114 5.15 -16.13 1.05
CA HIS A 114 4.02 -15.32 0.56
C HIS A 114 3.33 -15.99 -0.63
N ILE A 115 4.01 -16.88 -1.38
CA ILE A 115 3.46 -17.53 -2.56
C ILE A 115 2.26 -18.40 -2.19
N ASP A 116 2.31 -19.10 -1.07
CA ASP A 116 1.21 -19.94 -0.60
C ASP A 116 -0.04 -19.10 -0.28
N LEU A 117 0.13 -17.87 0.20
CA LEU A 117 -0.97 -16.92 0.42
C LEU A 117 -1.62 -16.50 -0.91
N PHE A 118 -0.80 -16.25 -1.95
CA PHE A 118 -1.31 -15.89 -3.30
C PHE A 118 -2.03 -17.04 -4.00
N GLN A 119 -1.62 -18.29 -3.75
CA GLN A 119 -2.23 -19.45 -4.35
C GLN A 119 -3.54 -19.87 -3.66
N ALA A 120 -4.03 -19.07 -2.70
CA ALA A 120 -5.17 -19.38 -1.85
C ALA A 120 -5.08 -20.81 -1.23
N LYS A 121 -3.87 -21.34 -1.17
CA LYS A 121 -3.57 -22.51 -0.36
C LYS A 121 -3.61 -22.04 1.09
N TYR A 122 -4.78 -22.08 1.68
CA TYR A 122 -4.94 -21.83 3.10
C TYR A 122 -4.29 -22.97 3.86
N PRO A 123 -3.09 -22.84 4.41
CA PRO A 123 -2.50 -23.84 5.28
C PRO A 123 -3.29 -23.98 6.58
N TYR A 124 -4.25 -23.09 6.80
CA TYR A 124 -5.02 -22.94 8.03
C TYR A 124 -6.07 -24.02 8.28
N GLN A 125 -6.34 -24.89 7.34
CA GLN A 125 -7.26 -26.02 7.60
C GLN A 125 -6.71 -27.04 8.60
N ASN A 126 -5.39 -26.98 8.90
CA ASN A 126 -4.73 -27.91 9.82
C ASN A 126 -3.87 -27.22 10.91
N GLN A 127 -3.87 -25.90 11.00
CA GLN A 127 -3.15 -25.16 12.04
C GLN A 127 -4.14 -24.70 13.11
N ASN A 128 -3.79 -24.93 14.38
CA ASN A 128 -4.52 -24.31 15.49
C ASN A 128 -4.37 -22.78 15.40
N TRP A 129 -5.46 -22.06 15.58
CA TRP A 129 -5.46 -20.60 15.62
C TRP A 129 -4.51 -20.04 16.68
N ASP A 130 -4.24 -20.81 17.73
CA ASP A 130 -3.34 -20.44 18.83
C ASP A 130 -1.88 -20.29 18.35
N ASP A 131 -1.45 -21.08 17.35
CA ASP A 131 -0.09 -21.01 16.77
C ASP A 131 0.16 -19.71 15.97
N LEU A 132 -0.89 -19.02 15.56
CA LEU A 132 -0.81 -17.78 14.78
C LEU A 132 -0.63 -16.52 15.67
N PHE A 133 -0.89 -16.62 16.95
CA PHE A 133 -0.88 -15.50 17.89
C PHE A 133 0.20 -15.62 18.97
N GLU A 134 1.06 -16.63 18.94
CA GLU A 134 2.26 -16.66 19.77
C GLU A 134 3.22 -15.56 19.27
N ILE A 135 2.99 -14.35 19.74
CA ILE A 135 3.95 -13.25 19.66
C ILE A 135 4.99 -13.50 20.75
N ASN A 136 6.16 -13.98 20.37
CA ASN A 136 7.34 -13.94 21.21
C ASN A 136 7.97 -12.55 21.22
#